data_170ff0e1fdd2a6d58e319b2df8ee4abe
#
_entry.id   170ff0e1fdd2a6d58e319b2df8ee4abe
#
_cell.length_a   1.000
_cell.length_b   1.000
_cell.length_c   1.000
_cell.angle_alpha   90.00
_cell.angle_beta   90.00
_cell.angle_gamma   90.00
#
_symmetry.space_group_name_H-M   'P 1'
#
loop_
_entity.id
_entity.type
_entity.pdbx_description
1 polymer ?
#
loop_
_entity_poly.entity_id
_entity_poly.type
_entity_poly.pdbx_seq_one_letter_code
_entity_poly.pdbx_strand_id
1 'polypeptide(L)'
;ETSARGIEIGVLVCNAGVLLFGPLAAAPPERIGRIVTLHCTTPALLCRLYGEEMRRRGEGYILVMSSATAWMPYPTIAAYAATKSFLRTFARSLNFEFRKYGVRVTGVFPGAVDTPLYDLDAACRRRLLRWGVMSAPQEVAQHGLRALFRGRSSCIPGVFTKICVCVCRLVPAWLMRCVLRIPAVARLF
;
A
#
# COMPACT_ATOMS: atom_id res chain seq x y z
N GLU A 1 -9.27 -0.07 24.06
CA GLU A 1 -10.20 -1.10 24.60
C GLU A 1 -9.57 -2.50 24.61
N THR A 2 -8.83 -2.92 23.58
CA THR A 2 -8.23 -4.25 23.47
C THR A 2 -7.15 -4.47 24.54
N SER A 3 -6.25 -3.52 24.75
CA SER A 3 -5.25 -3.54 25.83
C SER A 3 -5.89 -3.55 27.23
N ALA A 4 -7.00 -2.83 27.40
CA ALA A 4 -7.72 -2.79 28.69
C ALA A 4 -8.38 -4.14 29.06
N ARG A 5 -8.55 -5.05 28.08
CA ARG A 5 -9.13 -6.38 28.27
C ARG A 5 -8.09 -7.49 28.49
N GLY A 6 -6.79 -7.15 28.54
CA GLY A 6 -5.71 -8.13 28.67
C GLY A 6 -5.50 -9.00 27.43
N ILE A 7 -6.04 -8.59 26.27
CA ILE A 7 -5.87 -9.33 25.00
C ILE A 7 -4.53 -8.98 24.39
N GLU A 8 -3.69 -9.96 24.20
CA GLU A 8 -2.42 -9.82 23.52
C GLU A 8 -2.59 -9.80 22.00
N ILE A 9 -2.08 -8.74 21.35
CA ILE A 9 -2.08 -8.62 19.89
C ILE A 9 -0.75 -9.15 19.34
N GLY A 10 -0.79 -10.33 18.73
CA GLY A 10 0.39 -10.94 18.07
C GLY A 10 0.64 -10.41 16.66
N VAL A 11 -0.42 -10.02 15.93
CA VAL A 11 -0.34 -9.53 14.55
C VAL A 11 -1.17 -8.27 14.37
N LEU A 12 -0.56 -7.18 13.93
CA LEU A 12 -1.22 -5.94 13.53
C LEU A 12 -1.27 -5.84 12.00
N VAL A 13 -2.46 -5.66 11.42
CA VAL A 13 -2.64 -5.48 9.97
C VAL A 13 -3.22 -4.10 9.69
N CYS A 14 -2.39 -3.18 9.20
CA CYS A 14 -2.78 -1.85 8.74
C CYS A 14 -3.21 -1.92 7.27
N ASN A 15 -4.47 -2.32 7.03
CA ASN A 15 -5.01 -2.55 5.68
C ASN A 15 -6.05 -1.49 5.25
N ALA A 16 -6.75 -0.87 6.18
CA ALA A 16 -7.80 0.10 5.87
C ALA A 16 -7.32 1.19 4.90
N GLY A 17 -8.12 1.48 3.90
CA GLY A 17 -7.75 2.46 2.89
C GLY A 17 -8.90 2.86 1.98
N VAL A 18 -8.77 4.03 1.40
CA VAL A 18 -9.69 4.60 0.40
C VAL A 18 -8.90 5.09 -0.80
N LEU A 19 -9.55 5.16 -1.95
CA LEU A 19 -8.98 5.78 -3.15
C LEU A 19 -9.56 7.19 -3.31
N LEU A 20 -8.70 8.16 -3.55
CA LEU A 20 -9.07 9.49 -4.00
C LEU A 20 -8.59 9.63 -5.44
N PHE A 21 -9.53 9.57 -6.37
CA PHE A 21 -9.29 9.68 -7.80
C PHE A 21 -9.82 11.00 -8.34
N GLY A 22 -9.09 11.62 -9.25
CA GLY A 22 -9.42 12.89 -9.90
C GLY A 22 -8.34 13.96 -9.69
N PRO A 23 -8.45 15.09 -10.40
CA PRO A 23 -7.55 16.24 -10.22
C PRO A 23 -7.55 16.72 -8.77
N LEU A 24 -6.38 16.97 -8.21
CA LEU A 24 -6.27 17.42 -6.81
C LEU A 24 -7.03 18.73 -6.55
N ALA A 25 -7.02 19.63 -7.55
CA ALA A 25 -7.73 20.92 -7.45
C ALA A 25 -9.27 20.79 -7.33
N ALA A 26 -9.83 19.66 -7.78
CA ALA A 26 -11.27 19.37 -7.66
C ALA A 26 -11.62 18.55 -6.42
N ALA A 27 -10.62 18.08 -5.66
CA ALA A 27 -10.86 17.24 -4.49
C ALA A 27 -11.33 18.08 -3.29
N PRO A 28 -12.44 17.70 -2.63
CA PRO A 28 -12.87 18.36 -1.40
C PRO A 28 -11.77 18.26 -0.32
N PRO A 29 -11.42 19.38 0.36
CA PRO A 29 -10.38 19.39 1.40
C PRO A 29 -10.57 18.33 2.48
N GLU A 30 -11.83 18.06 2.86
CA GLU A 30 -12.20 17.07 3.87
C GLU A 30 -11.82 15.63 3.42
N ARG A 31 -11.95 15.33 2.13
CA ARG A 31 -11.53 14.04 1.56
C ARG A 31 -10.02 13.88 1.56
N ILE A 32 -9.29 14.98 1.31
CA ILE A 32 -7.82 15.01 1.43
C ILE A 32 -7.42 14.76 2.88
N GLY A 33 -8.03 15.45 3.84
CA GLY A 33 -7.79 15.23 5.28
C GLY A 33 -8.07 13.78 5.70
N ARG A 34 -9.19 13.21 5.26
CA ARG A 34 -9.57 11.81 5.57
C ARG A 34 -8.56 10.80 5.04
N ILE A 35 -8.09 10.93 3.80
CA ILE A 35 -7.13 9.97 3.24
C ILE A 35 -5.79 10.04 3.96
N VAL A 36 -5.31 11.24 4.33
CA VAL A 36 -4.08 11.42 5.10
C VAL A 36 -4.22 10.81 6.49
N THR A 37 -5.31 11.09 7.18
CA THR A 37 -5.57 10.51 8.50
C THR A 37 -5.61 8.98 8.43
N LEU A 38 -6.38 8.43 7.50
CA LEU A 38 -6.57 6.98 7.39
C LEU A 38 -5.29 6.25 6.96
N HIS A 39 -4.52 6.81 6.02
CA HIS A 39 -3.34 6.14 5.46
C HIS A 39 -2.03 6.48 6.18
N CYS A 40 -1.94 7.61 6.88
CA CYS A 40 -0.68 8.02 7.49
C CYS A 40 -0.79 8.04 9.02
N THR A 41 -1.67 8.87 9.55
CA THR A 41 -1.78 9.09 11.01
C THR A 41 -2.21 7.80 11.74
N THR A 42 -3.29 7.18 11.28
CA THR A 42 -3.85 5.98 11.93
C THR A 42 -2.87 4.82 11.99
N PRO A 43 -2.24 4.38 10.88
CA PRO A 43 -1.22 3.33 10.92
C PRO A 43 -0.03 3.69 11.81
N ALA A 44 0.42 4.94 11.80
CA ALA A 44 1.54 5.36 12.65
C ALA A 44 1.20 5.25 14.14
N LEU A 45 0.00 5.69 14.54
CA LEU A 45 -0.47 5.60 15.93
C LEU A 45 -0.68 4.15 16.37
N LEU A 46 -1.29 3.31 15.52
CA LEU A 46 -1.48 1.89 15.81
C LEU A 46 -0.14 1.15 15.93
N CYS A 47 0.80 1.41 15.02
CA CYS A 47 2.13 0.81 15.09
C CYS A 47 2.90 1.28 16.33
N ARG A 48 2.76 2.56 16.74
CA ARG A 48 3.34 3.06 17.99
C ARG A 48 2.76 2.36 19.20
N LEU A 49 1.44 2.21 19.26
CA LEU A 49 0.74 1.61 20.41
C LEU A 49 1.06 0.12 20.53
N TYR A 50 0.69 -0.66 19.53
CA TYR A 50 0.85 -2.12 19.56
C TYR A 50 2.29 -2.57 19.30
N GLY A 51 3.05 -1.82 18.52
CA GLY A 51 4.46 -2.09 18.28
C GLY A 51 5.30 -1.94 19.54
N GLU A 52 4.97 -0.99 20.44
CA GLU A 52 5.63 -0.86 21.73
C GLU A 52 5.33 -2.06 22.65
N GLU A 53 4.11 -2.55 22.66
CA GLU A 53 3.74 -3.77 23.41
C GLU A 53 4.48 -4.99 22.86
N MET A 54 4.53 -5.16 21.53
CA MET A 54 5.29 -6.21 20.84
C MET A 54 6.78 -6.12 21.17
N ARG A 55 7.34 -4.90 21.16
CA ARG A 55 8.75 -4.65 21.49
C ARG A 55 9.10 -5.09 22.92
N ARG A 56 8.25 -4.78 23.90
CA ARG A 56 8.44 -5.19 25.32
C ARG A 56 8.39 -6.69 25.48
N ARG A 57 7.54 -7.35 24.71
CA ARG A 57 7.37 -8.81 24.74
C ARG A 57 8.50 -9.53 24.01
N GLY A 58 9.19 -8.86 23.08
CA GLY A 58 10.24 -9.45 22.24
C GLY A 58 9.73 -10.21 21.03
N GLU A 59 8.41 -10.11 20.73
CA GLU A 59 7.77 -10.80 19.62
C GLU A 59 6.57 -10.02 19.09
N GLY A 60 6.43 -10.01 17.76
CA GLY A 60 5.26 -9.45 17.10
C GLY A 60 5.40 -9.32 15.58
N TYR A 61 4.27 -9.06 14.93
CA TYR A 61 4.19 -8.98 13.47
C TYR A 61 3.34 -7.79 13.05
N ILE A 62 3.85 -6.96 12.16
CA ILE A 62 3.14 -5.79 11.62
C ILE A 62 3.12 -5.86 10.11
N LEU A 63 1.93 -5.88 9.51
CA LEU A 63 1.73 -5.81 8.07
C LEU A 63 1.15 -4.45 7.70
N VAL A 64 1.82 -3.75 6.79
CA VAL A 64 1.39 -2.43 6.31
C VAL A 64 1.01 -2.52 4.83
N MET A 65 -0.28 -2.31 4.51
CA MET A 65 -0.79 -2.37 3.15
C MET A 65 -0.59 -1.04 2.44
N SER A 66 0.44 -0.97 1.60
CA SER A 66 0.73 0.15 0.71
C SER A 66 0.18 -0.10 -0.70
N SER A 67 0.90 0.26 -1.75
CA SER A 67 0.55 0.06 -3.15
C SER A 67 1.81 0.14 -4.03
N ALA A 68 1.75 -0.42 -5.23
CA ALA A 68 2.74 -0.20 -6.28
C ALA A 68 2.88 1.28 -6.65
N THR A 69 1.80 2.08 -6.50
CA THR A 69 1.81 3.53 -6.71
C THR A 69 2.77 4.29 -5.78
N ALA A 70 3.26 3.65 -4.71
CA ALA A 70 4.29 4.21 -3.84
C ALA A 70 5.64 4.45 -4.53
N TRP A 71 5.84 3.94 -5.73
CA TRP A 71 7.03 4.20 -6.57
C TRP A 71 6.74 5.06 -7.78
N MET A 72 5.47 5.44 -7.99
CA MET A 72 5.03 6.09 -9.22
C MET A 72 4.37 7.43 -8.90
N PRO A 73 4.90 8.55 -9.40
CA PRO A 73 4.11 9.76 -9.50
C PRO A 73 3.01 9.52 -10.54
N TYR A 74 1.77 9.42 -10.10
CA TYR A 74 0.65 9.13 -10.98
C TYR A 74 -0.32 10.32 -10.98
N PRO A 75 -0.64 10.90 -12.15
CA PRO A 75 -1.67 11.94 -12.24
C PRO A 75 -3.00 11.44 -11.71
N THR A 76 -3.87 12.35 -11.29
CA THR A 76 -5.22 12.06 -10.77
C THR A 76 -5.31 11.28 -9.46
N ILE A 77 -4.20 10.74 -8.94
CA ILE A 77 -4.14 10.09 -7.63
C ILE A 77 -3.01 10.64 -6.75
N ALA A 78 -2.66 11.91 -6.92
CA ALA A 78 -1.51 12.52 -6.24
C ALA A 78 -1.53 12.33 -4.72
N ALA A 79 -2.63 12.67 -4.05
CA ALA A 79 -2.78 12.49 -2.60
C ALA A 79 -2.69 11.02 -2.19
N TYR A 80 -3.35 10.12 -2.93
CA TYR A 80 -3.28 8.69 -2.68
C TYR A 80 -1.85 8.15 -2.83
N ALA A 81 -1.18 8.42 -3.95
CA ALA A 81 0.19 7.97 -4.19
C ALA A 81 1.16 8.49 -3.13
N ALA A 82 1.01 9.76 -2.72
CA ALA A 82 1.81 10.35 -1.64
C ALA A 82 1.62 9.61 -0.31
N THR A 83 0.37 9.30 0.09
CA THR A 83 0.12 8.53 1.32
C THR A 83 0.65 7.09 1.23
N LYS A 84 0.60 6.46 0.07
CA LYS A 84 1.19 5.11 -0.13
C LYS A 84 2.72 5.15 -0.13
N SER A 85 3.34 6.24 -0.59
CA SER A 85 4.78 6.48 -0.46
C SER A 85 5.20 6.69 1.00
N PHE A 86 4.39 7.40 1.80
CA PHE A 86 4.56 7.48 3.24
C PHE A 86 4.60 6.07 3.85
N LEU A 87 3.59 5.24 3.60
CA LEU A 87 3.50 3.88 4.16
C LEU A 87 4.69 3.01 3.75
N ARG A 88 5.20 3.16 2.52
CA ARG A 88 6.39 2.44 2.06
C ARG A 88 7.63 2.79 2.89
N THR A 89 7.89 4.08 3.06
CA THR A 89 9.05 4.56 3.82
C THR A 89 8.88 4.21 5.30
N PHE A 90 7.70 4.46 5.86
CA PHE A 90 7.34 4.16 7.23
C PHE A 90 7.55 2.68 7.59
N ALA A 91 6.97 1.75 6.82
CA ALA A 91 7.12 0.31 7.07
C ALA A 91 8.57 -0.16 7.02
N ARG A 92 9.39 0.39 6.10
CA ARG A 92 10.81 0.06 6.00
C ARG A 92 11.60 0.57 7.18
N SER A 93 11.40 1.83 7.58
CA SER A 93 12.06 2.42 8.74
C SER A 93 11.68 1.67 10.02
N LEU A 94 10.40 1.41 10.20
CA LEU A 94 9.88 0.68 11.36
C LEU A 94 10.45 -0.75 11.42
N ASN A 95 10.66 -1.42 10.28
CA ASN A 95 11.32 -2.72 10.25
C ASN A 95 12.76 -2.65 10.78
N PHE A 96 13.53 -1.61 10.42
CA PHE A 96 14.88 -1.44 10.96
C PHE A 96 14.87 -1.18 12.45
N GLU A 97 13.95 -0.36 12.94
CA GLU A 97 13.84 -0.01 14.36
C GLU A 97 13.44 -1.23 15.22
N PHE A 98 12.48 -2.01 14.76
CA PHE A 98 11.82 -3.04 15.56
C PHE A 98 12.47 -4.43 15.45
N ARG A 99 13.17 -4.71 14.36
CA ARG A 99 13.76 -6.04 14.10
C ARG A 99 14.67 -6.55 15.22
N LYS A 100 15.45 -5.68 15.83
CA LYS A 100 16.36 -6.03 16.94
C LYS A 100 15.60 -6.45 18.21
N TYR A 101 14.32 -6.15 18.29
CA TYR A 101 13.43 -6.53 19.39
C TYR A 101 12.51 -7.71 19.05
N GLY A 102 12.81 -8.49 18.00
CA GLY A 102 12.00 -9.64 17.61
C GLY A 102 10.71 -9.30 16.85
N VAL A 103 10.42 -8.01 16.60
CA VAL A 103 9.20 -7.59 15.88
C VAL A 103 9.49 -7.48 14.39
N ARG A 104 8.67 -8.14 13.58
CA ARG A 104 8.79 -8.17 12.11
C ARG A 104 7.78 -7.25 11.46
N VAL A 105 8.25 -6.36 10.59
CA VAL A 105 7.39 -5.42 9.86
C VAL A 105 7.53 -5.65 8.36
N THR A 106 6.39 -5.82 7.68
CA THR A 106 6.34 -6.06 6.24
C THR A 106 5.44 -5.05 5.55
N GLY A 107 5.99 -4.29 4.60
CA GLY A 107 5.20 -3.51 3.65
C GLY A 107 4.75 -4.38 2.48
N VAL A 108 3.45 -4.36 2.16
CA VAL A 108 2.89 -5.05 1.00
C VAL A 108 2.47 -4.03 -0.06
N PHE A 109 2.86 -4.27 -1.30
CA PHE A 109 2.74 -3.30 -2.40
C PHE A 109 2.03 -3.93 -3.61
N PRO A 110 0.73 -4.19 -3.51
CA PRO A 110 -0.02 -4.74 -4.63
C PRO A 110 -0.16 -3.74 -5.77
N GLY A 111 -0.36 -4.26 -6.98
CA GLY A 111 -0.91 -3.52 -8.11
C GLY A 111 -2.42 -3.34 -7.97
N ALA A 112 -3.16 -3.43 -9.09
CA ALA A 112 -4.61 -3.47 -9.03
C ALA A 112 -5.09 -4.76 -8.35
N VAL A 113 -6.03 -4.63 -7.42
CA VAL A 113 -6.64 -5.75 -6.68
C VAL A 113 -8.13 -5.75 -6.93
N ASP A 114 -8.71 -6.92 -7.18
CA ASP A 114 -10.13 -7.10 -7.43
C ASP A 114 -10.96 -6.82 -6.17
N THR A 115 -11.29 -5.54 -5.98
CA THR A 115 -12.06 -5.04 -4.85
C THR A 115 -13.07 -4.00 -5.33
N PRO A 116 -14.10 -3.66 -4.53
CA PRO A 116 -15.03 -2.56 -4.82
C PRO A 116 -14.37 -1.18 -4.94
N LEU A 117 -13.07 -1.07 -4.75
CA LEU A 117 -12.30 0.17 -4.91
C LEU A 117 -12.32 0.69 -6.36
N TYR A 118 -12.51 -0.22 -7.34
CA TYR A 118 -12.58 0.08 -8.77
C TYR A 118 -14.00 -0.16 -9.28
N ASP A 119 -14.56 0.84 -9.92
CA ASP A 119 -15.85 0.73 -10.63
C ASP A 119 -15.60 0.13 -12.02
N LEU A 120 -15.52 -1.19 -12.10
CA LEU A 120 -15.27 -1.94 -13.31
C LEU A 120 -16.41 -2.92 -13.59
N ASP A 121 -16.82 -3.01 -14.85
CA ASP A 121 -17.74 -4.05 -15.28
C ASP A 121 -17.15 -5.46 -15.14
N ALA A 122 -18.04 -6.47 -15.05
CA ALA A 122 -17.63 -7.86 -14.81
C ALA A 122 -16.77 -8.45 -15.94
N ALA A 123 -16.92 -7.99 -17.19
CA ALA A 123 -16.17 -8.50 -18.32
C ALA A 123 -14.73 -7.95 -18.32
N CYS A 124 -14.59 -6.64 -18.07
CA CYS A 124 -13.29 -5.98 -17.89
C CYS A 124 -12.52 -6.60 -16.72
N ARG A 125 -13.18 -6.78 -15.58
CA ARG A 125 -12.62 -7.39 -14.36
C ARG A 125 -12.06 -8.79 -14.64
N ARG A 126 -12.86 -9.69 -15.26
CA ARG A 126 -12.42 -11.04 -15.65
C ARG A 126 -11.21 -11.01 -16.59
N ARG A 127 -11.19 -10.09 -17.55
CA ARG A 127 -10.08 -9.95 -18.50
C ARG A 127 -8.79 -9.53 -17.78
N LEU A 128 -8.85 -8.52 -16.90
CA LEU A 128 -7.70 -8.02 -16.14
C LEU A 128 -7.13 -9.08 -15.20
N LEU A 129 -7.99 -9.87 -14.55
CA LEU A 129 -7.57 -11.01 -13.72
C LEU A 129 -6.87 -12.07 -14.56
N ARG A 130 -7.45 -12.46 -15.72
CA ARG A 130 -6.87 -13.46 -16.64
C ARG A 130 -5.48 -13.04 -17.15
N TRP A 131 -5.27 -11.78 -17.41
CA TRP A 131 -3.99 -11.26 -17.88
C TRP A 131 -2.98 -11.00 -16.76
N GLY A 132 -3.35 -11.21 -15.50
CA GLY A 132 -2.48 -10.99 -14.34
C GLY A 132 -2.17 -9.51 -14.07
N VAL A 133 -2.92 -8.60 -14.71
CA VAL A 133 -2.86 -7.14 -14.44
C VAL A 133 -3.49 -6.81 -13.11
N MET A 134 -4.56 -7.55 -12.76
CA MET A 134 -5.27 -7.45 -11.49
C MET A 134 -5.08 -8.76 -10.72
N SER A 135 -4.93 -8.68 -9.41
CA SER A 135 -4.76 -9.83 -8.50
C SER A 135 -6.01 -10.05 -7.67
N ALA A 136 -6.30 -11.30 -7.32
CA ALA A 136 -7.34 -11.61 -6.36
C ALA A 136 -6.94 -11.16 -4.94
N PRO A 137 -7.87 -10.65 -4.11
CA PRO A 137 -7.56 -10.22 -2.74
C PRO A 137 -6.91 -11.32 -1.90
N GLN A 138 -7.36 -12.55 -2.07
CA GLN A 138 -6.85 -13.73 -1.36
C GLN A 138 -5.38 -14.00 -1.68
N GLU A 139 -4.97 -13.85 -2.94
CA GLU A 139 -3.56 -14.01 -3.36
C GLU A 139 -2.67 -12.94 -2.73
N VAL A 140 -3.14 -11.68 -2.72
CA VAL A 140 -2.41 -10.56 -2.10
C VAL A 140 -2.23 -10.82 -0.61
N ALA A 141 -3.30 -11.23 0.09
CA ALA A 141 -3.26 -11.54 1.51
C ALA A 141 -2.29 -12.70 1.81
N GLN A 142 -2.36 -13.81 1.05
CA GLN A 142 -1.46 -14.96 1.22
C GLN A 142 0.00 -14.59 1.00
N HIS A 143 0.31 -13.82 -0.06
CA HIS A 143 1.68 -13.37 -0.33
C HIS A 143 2.19 -12.44 0.77
N GLY A 144 1.35 -11.51 1.23
CA GLY A 144 1.66 -10.60 2.31
C GLY A 144 1.98 -11.32 3.62
N LEU A 145 1.10 -12.20 4.06
CA LEU A 145 1.28 -12.98 5.29
C LEU A 145 2.47 -13.93 5.21
N ARG A 146 2.67 -14.62 4.09
CA ARG A 146 3.86 -15.45 3.89
C ARG A 146 5.16 -14.64 3.97
N ALA A 147 5.18 -13.42 3.42
CA ALA A 147 6.33 -12.53 3.50
C ALA A 147 6.58 -12.08 4.94
N LEU A 148 5.52 -11.72 5.69
CA LEU A 148 5.56 -11.31 7.07
C LEU A 148 6.16 -12.40 7.97
N PHE A 149 5.60 -13.61 7.94
CA PHE A 149 6.08 -14.71 8.78
C PHE A 149 7.48 -15.20 8.40
N ARG A 150 7.91 -14.99 7.14
CA ARG A 150 9.30 -15.23 6.69
C ARG A 150 10.25 -14.08 7.05
N GLY A 151 9.79 -13.02 7.73
CA GLY A 151 10.60 -11.87 8.13
C GLY A 151 11.09 -11.00 6.97
N ARG A 152 10.40 -11.01 5.82
CA ARG A 152 10.73 -10.12 4.69
C ARG A 152 10.19 -8.73 4.96
N SER A 153 11.00 -7.70 4.75
CA SER A 153 10.59 -6.30 4.96
C SER A 153 9.64 -5.76 3.88
N SER A 154 9.55 -6.42 2.72
CA SER A 154 8.69 -5.99 1.62
C SER A 154 8.16 -7.15 0.79
N CYS A 155 6.96 -6.98 0.24
CA CYS A 155 6.30 -7.93 -0.64
C CYS A 155 5.60 -7.17 -1.78
N ILE A 156 5.90 -7.52 -3.02
CA ILE A 156 5.19 -7.04 -4.23
C ILE A 156 4.51 -8.26 -4.84
N PRO A 157 3.19 -8.44 -4.61
CA PRO A 157 2.44 -9.54 -5.22
C PRO A 157 2.31 -9.35 -6.74
N GLY A 158 2.31 -10.47 -7.47
CA GLY A 158 2.13 -10.48 -8.93
C GLY A 158 3.41 -10.16 -9.72
N VAL A 159 3.64 -10.92 -10.80
CA VAL A 159 4.81 -10.73 -11.68
C VAL A 159 4.68 -9.42 -12.46
N PHE A 160 3.50 -9.16 -13.01
CA PHE A 160 3.23 -7.92 -13.75
C PHE A 160 3.52 -6.68 -12.89
N THR A 161 3.02 -6.66 -11.64
CA THR A 161 3.27 -5.55 -10.70
C THR A 161 4.76 -5.36 -10.42
N LYS A 162 5.54 -6.46 -10.27
CA LYS A 162 6.99 -6.37 -10.06
C LYS A 162 7.69 -5.72 -11.24
N ILE A 163 7.32 -6.10 -12.47
CA ILE A 163 7.87 -5.52 -13.69
C ILE A 163 7.53 -4.03 -13.76
N CYS A 164 6.27 -3.65 -13.55
CA CYS A 164 5.85 -2.25 -13.52
C CYS A 164 6.63 -1.42 -12.49
N VAL A 165 6.76 -1.90 -11.26
CA VAL A 165 7.54 -1.21 -10.22
C VAL A 165 9.01 -1.09 -10.61
N CYS A 166 9.60 -2.12 -11.20
CA CYS A 166 10.99 -2.09 -11.65
C CYS A 166 11.18 -1.04 -12.76
N VAL A 167 10.31 -1.05 -13.77
CA VAL A 167 10.33 -0.05 -14.85
C VAL A 167 10.16 1.37 -14.28
N CYS A 168 9.16 1.60 -13.45
CA CYS A 168 8.89 2.92 -12.89
C CYS A 168 10.03 3.48 -12.04
N ARG A 169 10.82 2.62 -11.41
CA ARG A 169 12.01 3.05 -10.65
C ARG A 169 13.15 3.53 -11.56
N LEU A 170 13.17 3.09 -12.81
CA LEU A 170 14.19 3.43 -13.81
C LEU A 170 13.77 4.57 -14.73
N VAL A 171 12.46 4.86 -14.81
CA VAL A 171 11.92 5.90 -15.70
C VAL A 171 12.17 7.28 -15.09
N PRO A 172 12.95 8.14 -15.74
CA PRO A 172 13.18 9.49 -15.27
C PRO A 172 11.92 10.36 -15.47
N ALA A 173 11.76 11.38 -14.63
CA ALA A 173 10.57 12.25 -14.62
C ALA A 173 10.29 12.95 -15.96
N TRP A 174 11.34 13.25 -16.75
CA TRP A 174 11.16 13.86 -18.07
C TRP A 174 10.46 12.93 -19.08
N LEU A 175 10.79 11.62 -19.02
CA LEU A 175 10.15 10.61 -19.89
C LEU A 175 8.66 10.44 -19.51
N MET A 176 8.35 10.45 -18.21
CA MET A 176 6.96 10.48 -17.76
C MET A 176 6.18 11.66 -18.34
N ARG A 177 6.78 12.86 -18.36
CA ARG A 177 6.16 14.03 -18.97
C ARG A 177 5.92 13.85 -20.49
N CYS A 178 6.84 13.22 -21.20
CA CYS A 178 6.67 12.91 -22.62
C CYS A 178 5.51 11.92 -22.85
N VAL A 179 5.44 10.85 -22.06
CA VAL A 179 4.36 9.85 -22.14
C VAL A 179 2.98 10.48 -21.87
N LEU A 180 2.88 11.35 -20.86
CA LEU A 180 1.64 12.06 -20.52
C LEU A 180 1.19 13.08 -21.59
N ARG A 181 2.07 13.49 -22.51
CA ARG A 181 1.73 14.36 -23.66
C ARG A 181 1.14 13.60 -24.83
N ILE A 182 1.22 12.27 -24.85
CA ILE A 182 0.63 11.45 -25.91
C ILE A 182 -0.90 11.54 -25.79
N PRO A 183 -1.63 11.99 -26.86
CA PRO A 183 -3.07 12.24 -26.76
C PRO A 183 -3.88 11.02 -26.33
N ALA A 184 -3.46 9.81 -26.70
CA ALA A 184 -4.10 8.57 -26.29
C ALA A 184 -3.95 8.30 -24.78
N VAL A 185 -2.83 8.72 -24.19
CA VAL A 185 -2.56 8.58 -22.74
C VAL A 185 -3.22 9.72 -21.97
N ALA A 186 -3.16 10.95 -22.50
CA ALA A 186 -3.78 12.12 -21.87
C ALA A 186 -5.32 11.98 -21.71
N ARG A 187 -5.97 11.17 -22.56
CA ARG A 187 -7.42 10.88 -22.45
C ARG A 187 -7.78 9.89 -21.33
N LEU A 188 -6.79 9.23 -20.73
CA LEU A 188 -6.98 8.29 -19.62
C LEU A 188 -6.94 8.99 -18.26
N PHE A 189 -6.56 10.27 -18.24
CA PHE A 189 -6.39 11.11 -17.06
C PHE A 189 -7.19 12.41 -17.15
#